data_47e9d70a7ab11a2a7a8883bbd9552589
#
_entry.id   47e9d70a7ab11a2a7a8883bbd9552589
#
_cell.length_a   1.000
_cell.length_b   1.000
_cell.length_c   1.000
_cell.angle_alpha   90.00
_cell.angle_beta   90.00
_cell.angle_gamma   90.00
#
_symmetry.space_group_name_H-M   'P 1'
#
loop_
_entity.id
_entity.type
_entity.pdbx_description
1 polymer ?
#
loop_
_entity_poly.entity_id
_entity_poly.type
_entity_poly.pdbx_seq_one_letter_code
_entity_poly.pdbx_strand_id
1 'polypeptide(L)'
;MLTLLRLATEFGECASEPDGILLPAGASSACRLATGRSALFHLISRLPAGHPKTVLLPCYVAEGVIQPFRAAGFDLRFYRLGADLQPDEGDVAELLRDAPAPAVFMLIHYFGYPSASPALLAMLRQAGALVVSDCAHAPLTRTEAGIPLGEIGDVALYSLNKFIPVCDGAILLSMTPRVDVALDEAALPELPAATVEAYAQHLQACRRLFDAPSPDRAAEYLDMISSSYEDYYKFINDDLAPRRQSLESRRIEACFPFAEAARMRRRHGARVTQALAANPLVRPLWPVLPARVVPFGIPVTVADQRRDDVQRRLFEDGVLASTLVDKWDFVPRQRELHFAAELAFLRDHLLLPVSEFMADDDATRLIDALHRIH
;
A
#
# COMPACT_ATOMS: atom_id res chain seq x y z
N MET A 1 -5.88 -11.62 18.53
CA MET A 1 -4.80 -10.65 18.19
C MET A 1 -5.34 -9.67 17.16
N LEU A 2 -5.28 -8.36 17.41
CA LEU A 2 -5.62 -7.32 16.41
C LEU A 2 -4.44 -7.09 15.47
N THR A 3 -4.66 -7.14 14.17
CA THR A 3 -3.59 -7.04 13.17
C THR A 3 -4.11 -6.41 11.88
N LEU A 4 -3.20 -5.90 11.05
CA LEU A 4 -3.46 -5.50 9.66
C LEU A 4 -3.56 -6.71 8.72
N LEU A 5 -3.11 -7.88 9.16
CA LEU A 5 -3.19 -9.10 8.37
C LEU A 5 -4.66 -9.45 8.14
N ARG A 6 -4.99 -9.79 6.92
CA ARG A 6 -6.36 -9.99 6.48
C ARG A 6 -6.77 -11.43 6.63
N LEU A 7 -8.01 -11.62 7.02
CA LEU A 7 -8.58 -12.94 7.13
C LEU A 7 -9.30 -13.28 5.82
N ALA A 8 -9.06 -14.49 5.31
CA ALA A 8 -9.98 -15.10 4.38
C ALA A 8 -11.27 -15.41 5.15
N THR A 9 -12.28 -14.55 5.02
CA THR A 9 -13.63 -14.88 5.44
C THR A 9 -14.25 -15.75 4.35
N GLU A 10 -15.01 -16.73 4.74
CA GLU A 10 -15.94 -17.37 3.82
C GLU A 10 -16.96 -16.30 3.41
N PHE A 11 -16.74 -15.67 2.26
CA PHE A 11 -17.77 -14.83 1.64
C PHE A 11 -18.85 -15.79 1.19
N GLY A 12 -20.01 -15.72 1.84
CA GLY A 12 -21.21 -16.44 1.43
C GLY A 12 -21.57 -16.09 -0.03
N GLU A 13 -22.59 -16.74 -0.56
CA GLU A 13 -23.12 -16.40 -1.88
C GLU A 13 -23.35 -14.90 -1.99
N CYS A 14 -22.93 -14.31 -3.10
CA CYS A 14 -23.02 -12.89 -3.39
C CYS A 14 -24.49 -12.43 -3.27
N ALA A 15 -24.85 -11.77 -2.18
CA ALA A 15 -26.25 -11.48 -1.85
C ALA A 15 -26.77 -10.16 -2.45
N SER A 16 -25.94 -9.39 -3.14
CA SER A 16 -26.32 -8.10 -3.74
C SER A 16 -25.53 -7.86 -5.03
N GLU A 17 -26.00 -6.94 -5.86
CA GLU A 17 -25.20 -6.45 -6.99
C GLU A 17 -23.82 -5.98 -6.48
N PRO A 18 -22.72 -6.45 -7.11
CA PRO A 18 -21.38 -6.19 -6.61
C PRO A 18 -21.10 -4.70 -6.61
N ASP A 19 -20.94 -4.13 -5.42
CA ASP A 19 -20.26 -2.83 -5.24
C ASP A 19 -18.78 -3.05 -5.58
N GLY A 20 -18.46 -3.22 -6.85
CA GLY A 20 -17.07 -3.38 -7.27
C GLY A 20 -16.20 -2.25 -6.76
N ILE A 21 -14.89 -2.46 -6.70
CA ILE A 21 -13.95 -1.35 -6.49
C ILE A 21 -14.39 -0.19 -7.41
N LEU A 22 -14.66 0.97 -6.85
CA LEU A 22 -15.04 2.14 -7.62
C LEU A 22 -13.82 2.59 -8.43
N LEU A 23 -13.58 1.90 -9.55
CA LEU A 23 -12.52 2.27 -10.46
C LEU A 23 -12.86 3.61 -11.10
N PRO A 24 -11.85 4.44 -11.41
CA PRO A 24 -12.01 5.64 -12.21
C PRO A 24 -12.79 5.36 -13.50
N ALA A 25 -13.90 6.09 -13.69
CA ALA A 25 -14.75 5.91 -14.88
C ALA A 25 -14.12 6.44 -16.18
N GLY A 26 -13.08 7.29 -16.06
CA GLY A 26 -12.41 7.97 -17.17
C GLY A 26 -11.21 7.23 -17.77
N ALA A 27 -10.98 5.96 -17.43
CA ALA A 27 -9.84 5.22 -17.94
C ALA A 27 -9.93 5.02 -19.46
N SER A 28 -8.83 5.36 -20.18
CA SER A 28 -8.70 5.15 -21.63
C SER A 28 -8.40 3.69 -21.97
N SER A 29 -7.69 2.99 -21.08
CA SER A 29 -7.45 1.54 -21.17
C SER A 29 -7.20 0.96 -19.80
N ALA A 30 -7.38 -0.36 -19.66
CA ALA A 30 -7.24 -1.07 -18.40
C ALA A 30 -6.73 -2.49 -18.62
N CYS A 31 -6.07 -3.06 -17.61
CA CYS A 31 -5.80 -4.49 -17.53
C CYS A 31 -5.78 -4.98 -16.08
N ARG A 32 -6.05 -6.28 -15.90
CA ARG A 32 -5.98 -6.98 -14.62
C ARG A 32 -4.90 -8.04 -14.68
N LEU A 33 -4.01 -7.97 -13.73
CA LEU A 33 -2.85 -8.85 -13.61
C LEU A 33 -2.77 -9.48 -12.22
N ALA A 34 -1.97 -10.50 -12.08
CA ALA A 34 -1.84 -11.21 -10.81
C ALA A 34 -1.11 -10.36 -9.74
N THR A 35 -0.13 -9.55 -10.10
CA THR A 35 0.67 -8.80 -9.12
C THR A 35 0.92 -7.35 -9.55
N GLY A 36 1.08 -6.45 -8.57
CA GLY A 36 1.48 -5.05 -8.83
C GLY A 36 2.85 -4.93 -9.51
N ARG A 37 3.78 -5.87 -9.24
CA ARG A 37 5.09 -5.92 -9.91
C ARG A 37 4.95 -6.17 -11.41
N SER A 38 4.20 -7.21 -11.78
CA SER A 38 3.96 -7.52 -13.19
C SER A 38 3.15 -6.43 -13.89
N ALA A 39 2.26 -5.75 -13.18
CA ALA A 39 1.53 -4.59 -13.69
C ALA A 39 2.46 -3.41 -14.00
N LEU A 40 3.40 -3.08 -13.10
CA LEU A 40 4.42 -2.06 -13.37
C LEU A 40 5.36 -2.48 -14.51
N PHE A 41 5.77 -3.73 -14.54
CA PHE A 41 6.61 -4.23 -15.62
C PHE A 41 5.89 -4.18 -16.98
N HIS A 42 4.59 -4.50 -17.00
CA HIS A 42 3.75 -4.31 -18.18
C HIS A 42 3.65 -2.84 -18.59
N LEU A 43 3.37 -1.92 -17.65
CA LEU A 43 3.37 -0.48 -17.92
C LEU A 43 4.66 -0.02 -18.60
N ILE A 44 5.82 -0.43 -18.07
CA ILE A 44 7.13 -0.09 -18.61
C ILE A 44 7.29 -0.58 -20.05
N SER A 45 6.79 -1.77 -20.37
CA SER A 45 6.82 -2.34 -21.72
C SER A 45 5.93 -1.58 -22.72
N ARG A 46 4.95 -0.82 -22.20
CA ARG A 46 3.98 -0.04 -23.00
C ARG A 46 4.37 1.44 -23.17
N LEU A 47 5.46 1.86 -22.53
CA LEU A 47 5.96 3.23 -22.75
C LEU A 47 6.34 3.44 -24.22
N PRO A 48 6.12 4.66 -24.77
CA PRO A 48 6.47 4.96 -26.16
C PRO A 48 7.92 4.63 -26.49
N ALA A 49 8.17 4.24 -27.73
CA ALA A 49 9.54 4.00 -28.21
C ALA A 49 10.38 5.27 -28.03
N GLY A 50 11.56 5.14 -27.44
CA GLY A 50 12.43 6.29 -27.14
C GLY A 50 12.09 7.05 -25.86
N HIS A 51 11.09 6.59 -25.07
CA HIS A 51 10.84 7.17 -23.76
C HIS A 51 12.11 7.08 -22.89
N PRO A 52 12.57 8.18 -22.26
CA PRO A 52 13.74 8.16 -21.39
C PRO A 52 13.57 7.16 -20.25
N LYS A 53 14.58 6.36 -20.01
CA LYS A 53 14.57 5.36 -18.93
C LYS A 53 14.96 6.00 -17.59
N THR A 54 14.16 6.94 -17.13
CA THR A 54 14.34 7.62 -15.83
C THR A 54 13.05 7.52 -15.04
N VAL A 55 13.15 7.11 -13.77
CA VAL A 55 12.03 7.10 -12.83
C VAL A 55 12.38 7.84 -11.57
N LEU A 56 11.49 8.71 -11.13
CA LEU A 56 11.54 9.39 -9.83
C LEU A 56 10.69 8.60 -8.84
N LEU A 57 11.32 8.11 -7.79
CA LEU A 57 10.74 7.26 -6.75
C LEU A 57 10.81 7.99 -5.41
N PRO A 58 9.85 7.84 -4.49
CA PRO A 58 10.06 8.31 -3.14
C PRO A 58 11.20 7.49 -2.49
N CYS A 59 11.98 8.12 -1.61
CA CYS A 59 13.04 7.40 -0.89
C CYS A 59 12.52 6.29 0.02
N TYR A 60 11.25 6.33 0.34
CA TYR A 60 10.53 5.38 1.17
C TYR A 60 9.60 4.53 0.29
N VAL A 61 10.14 3.45 -0.30
CA VAL A 61 9.44 2.67 -1.32
C VAL A 61 9.77 1.18 -1.21
N ALA A 62 8.76 0.34 -1.45
CA ALA A 62 8.92 -1.12 -1.43
C ALA A 62 9.68 -1.64 -2.65
N GLU A 63 10.46 -2.72 -2.48
CA GLU A 63 11.18 -3.40 -3.58
C GLU A 63 10.26 -3.77 -4.75
N GLY A 64 9.01 -4.13 -4.45
CA GLY A 64 8.02 -4.43 -5.48
C GLY A 64 7.72 -3.30 -6.47
N VAL A 65 8.05 -2.05 -6.13
CA VAL A 65 7.96 -0.89 -7.03
C VAL A 65 9.29 -0.66 -7.74
N ILE A 66 10.42 -0.84 -7.05
CA ILE A 66 11.77 -0.60 -7.60
C ILE A 66 12.16 -1.64 -8.63
N GLN A 67 11.91 -2.91 -8.33
CA GLN A 67 12.38 -4.06 -9.09
C GLN A 67 11.99 -4.03 -10.58
N PRO A 68 10.74 -3.71 -10.97
CA PRO A 68 10.36 -3.64 -12.39
C PRO A 68 11.16 -2.60 -13.16
N PHE A 69 11.42 -1.43 -12.58
CA PHE A 69 12.21 -0.37 -13.21
C PHE A 69 13.68 -0.76 -13.30
N ARG A 70 14.24 -1.35 -12.24
CA ARG A 70 15.63 -1.84 -12.23
C ARG A 70 15.83 -2.94 -13.30
N ALA A 71 14.92 -3.89 -13.40
CA ALA A 71 14.97 -4.97 -14.40
C ALA A 71 14.87 -4.43 -15.84
N ALA A 72 14.15 -3.33 -16.06
CA ALA A 72 14.03 -2.67 -17.34
C ALA A 72 15.19 -1.69 -17.65
N GLY A 73 16.16 -1.55 -16.75
CA GLY A 73 17.35 -0.70 -16.94
C GLY A 73 17.07 0.79 -16.81
N PHE A 74 16.14 1.17 -15.93
CA PHE A 74 15.88 2.58 -15.62
C PHE A 74 16.95 3.17 -14.69
N ASP A 75 17.26 4.47 -14.89
CA ASP A 75 17.94 5.31 -13.92
C ASP A 75 16.97 5.64 -12.77
N LEU A 76 17.29 5.14 -11.57
CA LEU A 76 16.44 5.27 -10.38
C LEU A 76 16.88 6.51 -9.60
N ARG A 77 16.02 7.49 -9.51
CA ARG A 77 16.26 8.72 -8.75
C ARG A 77 15.26 8.81 -7.62
N PHE A 78 15.75 9.11 -6.44
CA PHE A 78 14.93 9.11 -5.23
C PHE A 78 14.70 10.54 -4.74
N TYR A 79 13.41 10.89 -4.56
CA TYR A 79 13.02 12.16 -3.98
C TYR A 79 12.70 12.04 -2.50
N ARG A 80 12.88 13.15 -1.78
CA ARG A 80 12.60 13.27 -0.35
C ARG A 80 11.12 13.35 -0.06
N LEU A 81 10.77 12.95 1.17
CA LEU A 81 9.43 13.08 1.73
C LEU A 81 9.46 14.03 2.93
N GLY A 82 8.40 14.82 3.09
CA GLY A 82 8.15 15.57 4.30
C GLY A 82 7.77 14.67 5.48
N ALA A 83 7.67 15.25 6.67
CA ALA A 83 7.24 14.53 7.87
C ALA A 83 5.83 13.95 7.78
N ASP A 84 5.02 14.45 6.88
CA ASP A 84 3.68 14.00 6.53
C ASP A 84 3.64 13.03 5.34
N LEU A 85 4.79 12.51 4.92
CA LEU A 85 4.98 11.62 3.76
C LEU A 85 4.53 12.24 2.42
N GLN A 86 4.41 13.56 2.34
CA GLN A 86 4.22 14.24 1.07
C GLN A 86 5.58 14.39 0.35
N PRO A 87 5.61 14.33 -1.00
CA PRO A 87 6.83 14.66 -1.74
C PRO A 87 7.35 16.05 -1.40
N ASP A 88 8.65 16.18 -1.14
CA ASP A 88 9.31 17.47 -0.99
C ASP A 88 9.37 18.15 -2.36
N GLU A 89 8.57 19.19 -2.56
CA GLU A 89 8.41 19.86 -3.85
C GLU A 89 9.73 20.50 -4.33
N GLY A 90 10.58 20.95 -3.41
CA GLY A 90 11.88 21.51 -3.76
C GLY A 90 12.83 20.45 -4.32
N ASP A 91 12.93 19.33 -3.64
CA ASP A 91 13.75 18.19 -4.08
C ASP A 91 13.23 17.60 -5.41
N VAL A 92 11.90 17.46 -5.56
CA VAL A 92 11.29 17.03 -6.82
C VAL A 92 11.62 18.01 -7.97
N ALA A 93 11.56 19.32 -7.72
CA ALA A 93 11.87 20.32 -8.73
C ALA A 93 13.35 20.23 -9.19
N GLU A 94 14.27 19.95 -8.28
CA GLU A 94 15.69 19.73 -8.60
C GLU A 94 15.87 18.47 -9.45
N LEU A 95 15.27 17.36 -9.04
CA LEU A 95 15.36 16.11 -9.80
C LEU A 95 14.77 16.22 -11.20
N LEU A 96 13.66 16.95 -11.37
CA LEU A 96 13.03 17.16 -12.67
C LEU A 96 13.89 18.02 -13.60
N ARG A 97 14.65 18.98 -13.08
CA ARG A 97 15.59 19.78 -13.90
C ARG A 97 16.74 18.95 -14.45
N ASP A 98 17.21 17.99 -13.64
CA ASP A 98 18.37 17.16 -13.95
C ASP A 98 18.01 15.87 -14.69
N ALA A 99 16.73 15.50 -14.71
CA ALA A 99 16.25 14.28 -15.36
C ALA A 99 16.00 14.51 -16.85
N PRO A 100 16.34 13.54 -17.72
CA PRO A 100 15.82 13.53 -19.08
C PRO A 100 14.30 13.49 -19.08
N ALA A 101 13.66 14.42 -19.78
CA ALA A 101 12.20 14.49 -19.90
C ALA A 101 11.69 13.67 -21.09
N PRO A 102 10.49 13.06 -21.01
CA PRO A 102 9.66 12.92 -19.80
C PRO A 102 10.15 11.81 -18.88
N ALA A 103 10.22 12.03 -17.56
CA ALA A 103 10.48 10.99 -16.59
C ALA A 103 9.17 10.32 -16.12
N VAL A 104 9.25 9.07 -15.65
CA VAL A 104 8.16 8.46 -14.89
C VAL A 104 8.23 8.96 -13.45
N PHE A 105 7.10 9.37 -12.88
CA PHE A 105 7.01 9.79 -11.48
C PHE A 105 6.07 8.84 -10.72
N MET A 106 6.61 8.12 -9.73
CA MET A 106 5.81 7.26 -8.86
C MET A 106 5.26 8.07 -7.68
N LEU A 107 3.95 8.28 -7.67
CA LEU A 107 3.23 8.96 -6.60
C LEU A 107 2.55 7.93 -5.71
N ILE A 108 3.12 7.64 -4.54
CA ILE A 108 2.59 6.64 -3.61
C ILE A 108 1.67 7.28 -2.58
N HIS A 109 0.44 6.79 -2.46
CA HIS A 109 -0.53 7.23 -1.46
C HIS A 109 -0.39 6.40 -0.19
N TYR A 110 0.53 6.82 0.68
CA TYR A 110 0.88 6.08 1.90
C TYR A 110 -0.30 5.91 2.84
N PHE A 111 -0.51 4.69 3.29
CA PHE A 111 -1.48 4.29 4.34
C PHE A 111 -2.93 4.70 4.07
N GLY A 112 -3.26 5.05 2.84
CA GLY A 112 -4.60 5.50 2.47
C GLY A 112 -4.74 7.02 2.35
N TYR A 113 -3.70 7.81 2.58
CA TYR A 113 -3.75 9.27 2.53
C TYR A 113 -3.31 9.81 1.16
N PRO A 114 -3.93 10.90 0.66
CA PRO A 114 -3.46 11.57 -0.56
C PRO A 114 -2.04 12.10 -0.39
N SER A 115 -1.19 11.92 -1.39
CA SER A 115 0.22 12.33 -1.36
C SER A 115 0.55 13.35 -2.45
N ALA A 116 -0.39 14.18 -2.86
CA ALA A 116 -0.17 15.19 -3.89
C ALA A 116 -0.81 16.53 -3.54
N SER A 117 -0.01 17.58 -3.63
CA SER A 117 -0.51 18.96 -3.66
C SER A 117 -0.90 19.37 -5.09
N PRO A 118 -1.79 20.37 -5.27
CA PRO A 118 -2.03 20.96 -6.58
C PRO A 118 -0.76 21.54 -7.23
N ALA A 119 0.17 22.07 -6.43
CA ALA A 119 1.43 22.64 -6.90
C ALA A 119 2.35 21.56 -7.47
N LEU A 120 2.52 20.44 -6.77
CA LEU A 120 3.25 19.27 -7.24
C LEU A 120 2.70 18.76 -8.58
N LEU A 121 1.38 18.57 -8.68
CA LEU A 121 0.74 18.08 -9.90
C LEU A 121 0.92 19.05 -11.08
N ALA A 122 0.87 20.35 -10.82
CA ALA A 122 1.14 21.37 -11.85
C ALA A 122 2.60 21.31 -12.33
N MET A 123 3.56 21.17 -11.41
CA MET A 123 4.99 21.03 -11.70
C MET A 123 5.28 19.78 -12.54
N LEU A 124 4.74 18.62 -12.15
CA LEU A 124 4.91 17.36 -12.87
C LEU A 124 4.34 17.44 -14.28
N ARG A 125 3.16 18.06 -14.43
CA ARG A 125 2.53 18.28 -15.73
C ARG A 125 3.37 19.22 -16.61
N GLN A 126 3.90 20.30 -16.06
CA GLN A 126 4.78 21.23 -16.79
C GLN A 126 6.07 20.55 -17.26
N ALA A 127 6.63 19.66 -16.44
CA ALA A 127 7.79 18.85 -16.83
C ALA A 127 7.47 17.73 -17.83
N GLY A 128 6.19 17.51 -18.16
CA GLY A 128 5.76 16.43 -19.03
C GLY A 128 5.92 15.03 -18.43
N ALA A 129 6.12 14.92 -17.11
CA ALA A 129 6.28 13.65 -16.43
C ALA A 129 5.06 12.74 -16.65
N LEU A 130 5.29 11.42 -16.67
CA LEU A 130 4.23 10.42 -16.62
C LEU A 130 3.99 10.06 -15.15
N VAL A 131 2.87 10.48 -14.59
CA VAL A 131 2.55 10.28 -13.18
C VAL A 131 1.84 8.95 -12.98
N VAL A 132 2.44 8.03 -12.22
CA VAL A 132 1.83 6.78 -11.80
C VAL A 132 1.32 6.93 -10.37
N SER A 133 0.01 6.96 -10.20
CA SER A 133 -0.69 7.03 -8.91
C SER A 133 -0.75 5.64 -8.31
N ASP A 134 0.11 5.34 -7.34
CA ASP A 134 0.10 4.05 -6.63
C ASP A 134 -0.95 4.08 -5.50
N CYS A 135 -2.09 3.47 -5.78
CA CYS A 135 -3.23 3.34 -4.89
C CYS A 135 -3.25 2.01 -4.11
N ALA A 136 -2.13 1.28 -4.03
CA ALA A 136 -2.08 -0.01 -3.36
C ALA A 136 -2.53 0.03 -1.88
N HIS A 137 -2.28 1.15 -1.17
CA HIS A 137 -2.78 1.39 0.19
C HIS A 137 -4.03 2.27 0.22
N ALA A 138 -4.46 2.81 -0.91
CA ALA A 138 -5.49 3.84 -0.99
C ALA A 138 -6.60 3.56 -2.02
N PRO A 139 -7.06 2.29 -2.19
CA PRO A 139 -7.97 1.94 -3.29
C PRO A 139 -9.34 2.60 -3.18
N LEU A 140 -9.75 3.05 -1.99
CA LEU A 140 -11.08 3.62 -1.72
C LEU A 140 -11.04 5.10 -1.31
N THR A 141 -9.85 5.68 -1.18
CA THR A 141 -9.69 7.08 -0.79
C THR A 141 -9.98 8.01 -1.97
N ARG A 142 -10.58 9.15 -1.64
CA ARG A 142 -10.85 10.23 -2.58
C ARG A 142 -10.22 11.53 -2.09
N THR A 143 -9.92 12.43 -3.01
CA THR A 143 -9.55 13.81 -2.68
C THR A 143 -10.69 14.52 -1.95
N GLU A 144 -10.44 15.70 -1.39
CA GLU A 144 -11.49 16.55 -0.78
C GLU A 144 -12.60 16.90 -1.80
N ALA A 145 -12.25 17.05 -3.07
CA ALA A 145 -13.20 17.28 -4.16
C ALA A 145 -14.01 16.01 -4.55
N GLY A 146 -13.72 14.85 -3.94
CA GLY A 146 -14.40 13.59 -4.22
C GLY A 146 -13.85 12.80 -5.40
N ILE A 147 -12.70 13.18 -5.93
CA ILE A 147 -12.02 12.51 -7.05
C ILE A 147 -11.27 11.27 -6.50
N PRO A 148 -11.43 10.06 -7.08
CA PRO A 148 -10.60 8.91 -6.73
C PRO A 148 -9.12 9.21 -6.90
N LEU A 149 -8.26 8.71 -5.99
CA LEU A 149 -6.83 9.00 -6.06
C LEU A 149 -6.17 8.48 -7.35
N GLY A 150 -6.70 7.42 -7.94
CA GLY A 150 -6.23 6.94 -9.23
C GLY A 150 -6.43 7.91 -10.40
N GLU A 151 -7.36 8.88 -10.28
CA GLU A 151 -7.62 9.87 -11.34
C GLU A 151 -6.68 11.08 -11.29
N ILE A 152 -5.85 11.22 -10.26
CA ILE A 152 -4.95 12.37 -10.15
C ILE A 152 -3.66 12.22 -10.95
N GLY A 153 -3.29 10.98 -11.31
CA GLY A 153 -2.15 10.67 -12.20
C GLY A 153 -2.56 10.33 -13.63
N ASP A 154 -1.56 10.05 -14.47
CA ASP A 154 -1.75 9.55 -15.83
C ASP A 154 -2.08 8.05 -15.85
N VAL A 155 -1.56 7.30 -14.88
CA VAL A 155 -1.77 5.86 -14.69
C VAL A 155 -2.10 5.59 -13.23
N ALA A 156 -3.07 4.72 -12.98
CA ALA A 156 -3.39 4.24 -11.65
C ALA A 156 -3.00 2.78 -11.48
N LEU A 157 -2.34 2.46 -10.35
CA LEU A 157 -2.00 1.11 -9.94
C LEU A 157 -2.73 0.75 -8.66
N TYR A 158 -3.45 -0.38 -8.67
CA TYR A 158 -4.08 -0.96 -7.48
C TYR A 158 -3.48 -2.34 -7.23
N SER A 159 -3.24 -2.70 -5.96
CA SER A 159 -2.79 -4.01 -5.52
C SER A 159 -3.82 -4.57 -4.55
N LEU A 160 -4.69 -5.46 -5.05
CA LEU A 160 -5.89 -5.89 -4.33
C LEU A 160 -5.55 -6.70 -3.09
N ASN A 161 -4.56 -7.58 -3.16
CA ASN A 161 -4.13 -8.41 -2.04
C ASN A 161 -3.61 -7.61 -0.83
N LYS A 162 -3.37 -6.32 -0.98
CA LYS A 162 -3.07 -5.43 0.16
C LYS A 162 -4.32 -4.94 0.88
N PHE A 163 -5.48 -4.99 0.25
CA PHE A 163 -6.71 -4.43 0.79
C PHE A 163 -7.82 -5.47 1.00
N ILE A 164 -7.93 -6.47 0.17
CA ILE A 164 -8.92 -7.55 0.29
C ILE A 164 -8.22 -8.91 0.43
N PRO A 165 -8.88 -9.94 1.00
CA PRO A 165 -8.25 -11.24 1.28
C PRO A 165 -8.18 -12.13 0.03
N VAL A 166 -7.43 -11.70 -0.96
CA VAL A 166 -7.16 -12.42 -2.22
C VAL A 166 -5.69 -12.78 -2.33
N CYS A 167 -5.39 -13.90 -2.98
CA CYS A 167 -4.01 -14.34 -3.17
C CYS A 167 -3.26 -13.51 -4.21
N ASP A 168 -3.96 -12.95 -5.17
CA ASP A 168 -3.42 -12.17 -6.28
C ASP A 168 -4.41 -11.09 -6.70
N GLY A 169 -3.98 -10.21 -7.59
CA GLY A 169 -4.81 -9.18 -8.17
C GLY A 169 -4.15 -7.81 -8.13
N ALA A 170 -3.94 -7.28 -9.31
CA ALA A 170 -3.56 -5.90 -9.54
C ALA A 170 -4.38 -5.34 -10.69
N ILE A 171 -4.73 -4.07 -10.60
CA ILE A 171 -5.45 -3.35 -11.66
C ILE A 171 -4.56 -2.19 -12.09
N LEU A 172 -4.32 -2.10 -13.38
CA LEU A 172 -3.62 -0.99 -14.01
C LEU A 172 -4.59 -0.26 -14.93
N LEU A 173 -4.75 1.04 -14.73
CA LEU A 173 -5.63 1.90 -15.52
C LEU A 173 -4.80 3.01 -16.14
N SER A 174 -4.96 3.25 -17.43
CA SER A 174 -4.48 4.48 -18.05
C SER A 174 -5.57 5.53 -18.07
N MET A 175 -5.29 6.70 -17.52
CA MET A 175 -6.16 7.88 -17.53
C MET A 175 -5.80 8.84 -18.68
N THR A 176 -4.85 8.45 -19.53
CA THR A 176 -4.30 9.27 -20.61
C THR A 176 -4.16 8.44 -21.89
N PRO A 177 -4.33 9.04 -23.09
CA PRO A 177 -4.00 8.35 -24.34
C PRO A 177 -2.49 8.18 -24.57
N ARG A 178 -1.62 8.73 -23.71
CA ARG A 178 -0.16 8.64 -23.84
C ARG A 178 0.38 7.22 -23.70
N VAL A 179 -0.33 6.36 -22.95
CA VAL A 179 0.06 4.97 -22.71
C VAL A 179 -1.18 4.09 -22.80
N ASP A 180 -1.13 3.08 -23.66
CA ASP A 180 -2.17 2.05 -23.73
C ASP A 180 -1.71 0.81 -22.96
N VAL A 181 -2.40 0.50 -21.85
CA VAL A 181 -2.10 -0.64 -20.97
C VAL A 181 -2.97 -1.87 -21.27
N ALA A 182 -3.87 -1.80 -22.26
CA ALA A 182 -4.71 -2.93 -22.63
C ALA A 182 -3.89 -4.15 -23.06
N LEU A 183 -4.36 -5.32 -22.70
CA LEU A 183 -3.81 -6.60 -23.14
C LEU A 183 -4.89 -7.68 -23.12
N ASP A 184 -4.66 -8.78 -23.86
CA ASP A 184 -5.52 -9.95 -23.83
C ASP A 184 -5.23 -10.78 -22.56
N GLU A 185 -5.97 -10.51 -21.49
CA GLU A 185 -5.84 -11.19 -20.21
C GLU A 185 -6.11 -12.70 -20.30
N ALA A 186 -7.00 -13.12 -21.22
CA ALA A 186 -7.35 -14.52 -21.38
C ALA A 186 -6.21 -15.37 -21.94
N ALA A 187 -5.30 -14.75 -22.72
CA ALA A 187 -4.11 -15.41 -23.26
C ALA A 187 -2.98 -15.56 -22.22
N LEU A 188 -3.07 -14.89 -21.06
CA LEU A 188 -2.03 -14.95 -20.05
C LEU A 188 -2.14 -16.22 -19.19
N PRO A 189 -1.00 -16.79 -18.77
CA PRO A 189 -0.98 -17.87 -17.79
C PRO A 189 -1.41 -17.35 -16.41
N GLU A 190 -1.94 -18.22 -15.57
CA GLU A 190 -2.17 -17.98 -14.15
C GLU A 190 -0.87 -18.07 -13.34
N LEU A 191 -0.93 -17.63 -12.06
CA LEU A 191 0.13 -17.95 -11.12
C LEU A 191 0.27 -19.48 -10.98
N PRO A 192 1.48 -19.99 -10.77
CA PRO A 192 1.68 -21.42 -10.48
C PRO A 192 0.89 -21.85 -9.24
N ALA A 193 0.35 -23.05 -9.28
CA ALA A 193 -0.44 -23.61 -8.18
C ALA A 193 0.32 -23.58 -6.84
N ALA A 194 1.62 -23.87 -6.84
CA ALA A 194 2.46 -23.80 -5.63
C ALA A 194 2.51 -22.38 -5.02
N THR A 195 2.50 -21.33 -5.84
CA THR A 195 2.47 -19.93 -5.36
C THR A 195 1.14 -19.59 -4.72
N VAL A 196 0.05 -20.04 -5.34
CA VAL A 196 -1.32 -19.87 -4.80
C VAL A 196 -1.46 -20.62 -3.47
N GLU A 197 -0.93 -21.85 -3.39
CA GLU A 197 -0.93 -22.65 -2.15
C GLU A 197 -0.12 -21.99 -1.03
N ALA A 198 1.08 -21.49 -1.32
CA ALA A 198 1.88 -20.75 -0.34
C ALA A 198 1.12 -19.55 0.24
N TYR A 199 0.39 -18.81 -0.61
CA TYR A 199 -0.43 -17.70 -0.13
C TYR A 199 -1.65 -18.16 0.67
N ALA A 200 -2.28 -19.27 0.29
CA ALA A 200 -3.38 -19.86 1.07
C ALA A 200 -2.92 -20.28 2.48
N GLN A 201 -1.72 -20.86 2.59
CA GLN A 201 -1.10 -21.17 3.88
C GLN A 201 -0.82 -19.90 4.69
N HIS A 202 -0.35 -18.85 4.04
CA HIS A 202 -0.17 -17.53 4.66
C HIS A 202 -1.49 -16.99 5.24
N LEU A 203 -2.59 -17.02 4.48
CA LEU A 203 -3.91 -16.58 4.95
C LEU A 203 -4.42 -17.43 6.13
N GLN A 204 -4.19 -18.75 6.11
CA GLN A 204 -4.54 -19.62 7.24
C GLN A 204 -3.74 -19.27 8.50
N ALA A 205 -2.44 -19.01 8.37
CA ALA A 205 -1.60 -18.60 9.49
C ALA A 205 -2.06 -17.24 10.06
N CYS A 206 -2.43 -16.29 9.20
CA CYS A 206 -3.03 -15.01 9.61
C CYS A 206 -4.33 -15.22 10.41
N ARG A 207 -5.20 -16.12 9.96
CA ARG A 207 -6.44 -16.45 10.69
C ARG A 207 -6.13 -17.02 12.07
N ARG A 208 -5.21 -17.99 12.16
CA ARG A 208 -4.79 -18.57 13.45
C ARG A 208 -4.19 -17.52 14.39
N LEU A 209 -3.43 -16.57 13.86
CA LEU A 209 -2.90 -15.45 14.62
C LEU A 209 -4.02 -14.59 15.22
N PHE A 210 -5.05 -14.29 14.44
CA PHE A 210 -6.20 -13.50 14.92
C PHE A 210 -6.91 -14.19 16.10
N ASP A 211 -7.10 -15.50 16.00
CA ASP A 211 -7.74 -16.32 17.02
C ASP A 211 -6.76 -16.82 18.11
N ALA A 212 -5.52 -16.33 18.13
CA ALA A 212 -4.50 -16.83 19.06
C ALA A 212 -4.91 -16.58 20.51
N PRO A 213 -4.91 -17.64 21.36
CA PRO A 213 -5.37 -17.54 22.75
C PRO A 213 -4.35 -16.87 23.68
N SER A 214 -3.10 -16.74 23.26
CA SER A 214 -2.02 -16.14 24.06
C SER A 214 -0.93 -15.54 23.18
N PRO A 215 -0.10 -14.60 23.71
CA PRO A 215 1.05 -14.06 23.01
C PRO A 215 2.06 -15.11 22.53
N ASP A 216 2.31 -16.17 23.30
CA ASP A 216 3.24 -17.25 22.91
C ASP A 216 2.75 -17.99 21.65
N ARG A 217 1.45 -18.31 21.60
CA ARG A 217 0.84 -18.93 20.42
C ARG A 217 0.81 -17.96 19.23
N ALA A 218 0.63 -16.68 19.50
CA ALA A 218 0.73 -15.65 18.49
C ALA A 218 2.13 -15.58 17.86
N ALA A 219 3.20 -15.71 18.65
CA ALA A 219 4.57 -15.73 18.15
C ALA A 219 4.82 -16.91 17.18
N GLU A 220 4.36 -18.12 17.53
CA GLU A 220 4.45 -19.29 16.64
C GLU A 220 3.75 -19.04 15.29
N TYR A 221 2.57 -18.39 15.31
CA TYR A 221 1.85 -18.08 14.07
C TYR A 221 2.53 -16.97 13.25
N LEU A 222 3.22 -16.02 13.90
CA LEU A 222 4.02 -15.01 13.19
C LEU A 222 5.19 -15.65 12.43
N ASP A 223 5.85 -16.65 13.00
CA ASP A 223 6.91 -17.39 12.30
C ASP A 223 6.35 -18.14 11.08
N MET A 224 5.17 -18.76 11.21
CA MET A 224 4.49 -19.40 10.08
C MET A 224 4.09 -18.39 9.00
N ILE A 225 3.63 -17.20 9.38
CA ILE A 225 3.28 -16.10 8.47
C ILE A 225 4.52 -15.65 7.70
N SER A 226 5.65 -15.44 8.39
CA SER A 226 6.90 -15.02 7.76
C SER A 226 7.38 -16.05 6.74
N SER A 227 7.44 -17.32 7.13
CA SER A 227 7.89 -18.40 6.25
C SER A 227 7.02 -18.56 5.00
N SER A 228 5.70 -18.63 5.16
CA SER A 228 4.77 -18.76 4.03
C SER A 228 4.78 -17.53 3.11
N TYR A 229 5.03 -16.35 3.68
CA TYR A 229 5.16 -15.12 2.91
C TYR A 229 6.45 -15.08 2.10
N GLU A 230 7.57 -15.56 2.65
CA GLU A 230 8.83 -15.69 1.93
C GLU A 230 8.71 -16.63 0.73
N ASP A 231 8.05 -17.78 0.89
CA ASP A 231 7.80 -18.73 -0.19
C ASP A 231 6.96 -18.12 -1.32
N TYR A 232 5.93 -17.37 -0.98
CA TYR A 232 5.12 -16.62 -1.95
C TYR A 232 5.95 -15.55 -2.67
N TYR A 233 6.70 -14.74 -1.90
CA TYR A 233 7.51 -13.65 -2.45
C TYR A 233 8.67 -14.14 -3.30
N LYS A 234 9.28 -15.28 -2.98
CA LYS A 234 10.34 -15.87 -3.78
C LYS A 234 9.90 -16.02 -5.24
N PHE A 235 8.73 -16.59 -5.46
CA PHE A 235 8.20 -16.73 -6.83
C PHE A 235 7.96 -15.37 -7.49
N ILE A 236 7.23 -14.46 -6.85
CA ILE A 236 6.85 -13.19 -7.49
C ILE A 236 8.01 -12.21 -7.62
N ASN A 237 9.13 -12.43 -6.92
CA ASN A 237 10.37 -11.68 -7.12
C ASN A 237 11.15 -12.16 -8.34
N ASP A 238 11.09 -13.44 -8.65
CA ASP A 238 11.85 -14.06 -9.74
C ASP A 238 11.14 -13.92 -11.10
N ASP A 239 9.81 -13.72 -11.11
CA ASP A 239 8.99 -13.64 -12.32
C ASP A 239 8.18 -12.34 -12.40
N LEU A 240 8.63 -11.43 -13.25
CA LEU A 240 7.93 -10.16 -13.56
C LEU A 240 6.99 -10.27 -14.74
N ALA A 241 6.93 -11.42 -15.43
CA ALA A 241 6.09 -11.59 -16.60
C ALA A 241 4.60 -11.37 -16.25
N PRO A 242 3.82 -10.73 -17.15
CA PRO A 242 2.39 -10.59 -16.95
C PRO A 242 1.70 -11.95 -16.80
N ARG A 243 0.92 -12.07 -15.72
CA ARG A 243 0.07 -13.23 -15.45
C ARG A 243 -1.33 -12.74 -15.14
N ARG A 244 -2.36 -13.49 -15.55
CA ARG A 244 -3.75 -13.10 -15.28
C ARG A 244 -4.10 -13.26 -13.80
N GLN A 245 -4.97 -12.41 -13.31
CA GLN A 245 -5.60 -12.57 -12.00
C GLN A 245 -6.42 -13.90 -11.95
N SER A 246 -6.29 -14.64 -10.86
CA SER A 246 -7.01 -15.90 -10.68
C SER A 246 -8.53 -15.70 -10.65
N LEU A 247 -9.27 -16.71 -11.09
CA LEU A 247 -10.74 -16.68 -11.05
C LEU A 247 -11.26 -16.61 -9.61
N GLU A 248 -10.57 -17.23 -8.67
CA GLU A 248 -10.90 -17.18 -7.24
C GLU A 248 -10.83 -15.73 -6.72
N SER A 249 -9.72 -15.05 -6.97
CA SER A 249 -9.55 -13.64 -6.56
C SER A 249 -10.59 -12.72 -7.22
N ARG A 250 -10.95 -12.96 -8.48
CA ARG A 250 -12.00 -12.20 -9.16
C ARG A 250 -13.38 -12.40 -8.52
N ARG A 251 -13.70 -13.62 -8.08
CA ARG A 251 -14.96 -13.90 -7.37
C ARG A 251 -15.01 -13.20 -6.03
N ILE A 252 -13.93 -13.28 -5.24
CA ILE A 252 -13.84 -12.60 -3.96
C ILE A 252 -13.94 -11.07 -4.16
N GLU A 253 -13.23 -10.51 -5.13
CA GLU A 253 -13.31 -9.09 -5.46
C GLU A 253 -14.74 -8.67 -5.81
N ALA A 254 -15.42 -9.43 -6.65
CA ALA A 254 -16.78 -9.11 -7.07
C ALA A 254 -17.80 -9.14 -5.91
N CYS A 255 -17.55 -9.95 -4.88
CA CYS A 255 -18.44 -10.07 -3.71
C CYS A 255 -18.00 -9.24 -2.51
N PHE A 256 -16.83 -8.56 -2.59
CA PHE A 256 -16.30 -7.82 -1.45
C PHE A 256 -17.10 -6.52 -1.19
N PRO A 257 -17.56 -6.27 0.04
CA PRO A 257 -18.42 -5.13 0.36
C PRO A 257 -17.57 -3.85 0.52
N PHE A 258 -17.07 -3.27 -0.56
CA PHE A 258 -16.14 -2.14 -0.55
C PHE A 258 -16.69 -0.89 0.17
N ALA A 259 -17.98 -0.58 0.00
CA ALA A 259 -18.61 0.57 0.66
C ALA A 259 -18.64 0.39 2.18
N GLU A 260 -18.99 -0.80 2.65
CA GLU A 260 -19.02 -1.14 4.07
C GLU A 260 -17.60 -1.17 4.66
N ALA A 261 -16.63 -1.77 3.94
CA ALA A 261 -15.23 -1.78 4.34
C ALA A 261 -14.68 -0.35 4.51
N ALA A 262 -14.99 0.54 3.57
CA ALA A 262 -14.62 1.96 3.67
C ALA A 262 -15.24 2.61 4.92
N ARG A 263 -16.53 2.38 5.17
CA ARG A 263 -17.26 2.92 6.32
C ARG A 263 -16.64 2.45 7.64
N MET A 264 -16.36 1.15 7.78
CA MET A 264 -15.81 0.56 9.00
C MET A 264 -14.39 1.07 9.26
N ARG A 265 -13.50 1.04 8.26
CA ARG A 265 -12.14 1.55 8.39
C ARG A 265 -12.11 3.02 8.80
N ARG A 266 -12.97 3.83 8.22
CA ARG A 266 -13.10 5.25 8.60
C ARG A 266 -13.58 5.42 10.03
N ARG A 267 -14.61 4.67 10.44
CA ARG A 267 -15.18 4.72 11.80
C ARG A 267 -14.11 4.36 12.84
N HIS A 268 -13.43 3.23 12.67
CA HIS A 268 -12.40 2.79 13.61
C HIS A 268 -11.17 3.69 13.55
N GLY A 269 -10.73 4.10 12.36
CA GLY A 269 -9.62 5.03 12.18
C GLY A 269 -9.84 6.36 12.89
N ALA A 270 -11.04 6.95 12.76
CA ALA A 270 -11.37 8.20 13.44
C ALA A 270 -11.34 8.05 14.97
N ARG A 271 -11.91 6.94 15.52
CA ARG A 271 -11.87 6.66 16.97
C ARG A 271 -10.45 6.52 17.49
N VAL A 272 -9.59 5.74 16.81
CA VAL A 272 -8.19 5.53 17.20
C VAL A 272 -7.40 6.85 17.12
N THR A 273 -7.53 7.60 16.02
CA THR A 273 -6.85 8.89 15.86
C THR A 273 -7.27 9.89 16.95
N GLN A 274 -8.56 9.96 17.26
CA GLN A 274 -9.07 10.85 18.33
C GLN A 274 -8.52 10.45 19.69
N ALA A 275 -8.44 9.16 20.02
CA ALA A 275 -7.92 8.67 21.28
C ALA A 275 -6.41 8.99 21.47
N LEU A 276 -5.68 9.13 20.39
CA LEU A 276 -4.25 9.49 20.41
C LEU A 276 -3.99 11.00 20.56
N ALA A 277 -5.01 11.86 20.42
CA ALA A 277 -4.82 13.32 20.39
C ALA A 277 -4.09 13.88 21.61
N ALA A 278 -4.25 13.25 22.79
CA ALA A 278 -3.60 13.65 24.05
C ALA A 278 -2.47 12.71 24.48
N ASN A 279 -2.11 11.69 23.68
CA ASN A 279 -1.05 10.76 24.07
C ASN A 279 0.33 11.42 23.87
N PRO A 280 1.16 11.56 24.91
CA PRO A 280 2.43 12.26 24.81
C PRO A 280 3.50 11.48 24.02
N LEU A 281 3.41 10.15 24.02
CA LEU A 281 4.41 9.25 23.49
C LEU A 281 4.09 8.78 22.07
N VAL A 282 2.83 8.41 21.80
CA VAL A 282 2.37 7.85 20.52
C VAL A 282 1.54 8.91 19.80
N ARG A 283 2.06 9.45 18.71
CA ARG A 283 1.44 10.55 17.97
C ARG A 283 1.03 10.11 16.56
N PRO A 284 -0.25 10.29 16.19
CA PRO A 284 -0.66 10.01 14.83
C PRO A 284 0.00 11.01 13.86
N LEU A 285 0.39 10.51 12.70
CA LEU A 285 1.03 11.33 11.67
C LEU A 285 0.09 12.45 11.18
N TRP A 286 -1.20 12.13 11.11
CA TRP A 286 -2.27 13.10 10.88
C TRP A 286 -3.18 13.15 12.13
N PRO A 287 -3.23 14.26 12.85
CA PRO A 287 -3.97 14.36 14.11
C PRO A 287 -5.50 14.26 13.94
N VAL A 288 -5.99 14.45 12.73
CA VAL A 288 -7.40 14.28 12.35
C VAL A 288 -7.49 13.44 11.09
N LEU A 289 -8.35 12.41 11.10
CA LEU A 289 -8.61 11.63 9.90
C LEU A 289 -9.45 12.46 8.91
N PRO A 290 -8.93 12.81 7.71
CA PRO A 290 -9.67 13.60 6.75
C PRO A 290 -10.95 12.92 6.26
N ALA A 291 -11.95 13.72 5.89
CA ALA A 291 -13.32 13.26 5.66
C ALA A 291 -13.47 12.17 4.57
N ARG A 292 -12.56 12.08 3.60
CA ARG A 292 -12.65 11.16 2.46
C ARG A 292 -11.52 10.13 2.42
N VAL A 293 -10.68 10.10 3.45
CA VAL A 293 -9.61 9.11 3.61
C VAL A 293 -10.18 7.81 4.14
N VAL A 294 -9.86 6.70 3.49
CA VAL A 294 -10.09 5.34 3.98
C VAL A 294 -8.73 4.79 4.41
N PRO A 295 -8.44 4.75 5.71
CA PRO A 295 -7.10 4.42 6.18
C PRO A 295 -6.78 2.94 5.96
N PHE A 296 -5.58 2.66 5.48
CA PHE A 296 -5.02 1.31 5.44
C PHE A 296 -4.67 0.83 6.86
N GLY A 297 -4.14 1.73 7.66
CA GLY A 297 -3.85 1.66 9.07
C GLY A 297 -3.61 3.07 9.58
N ILE A 298 -3.42 3.25 10.88
CA ILE A 298 -3.12 4.57 11.44
C ILE A 298 -1.60 4.67 11.66
N PRO A 299 -0.88 5.41 10.81
CA PRO A 299 0.54 5.65 11.01
C PRO A 299 0.77 6.57 12.19
N VAL A 300 1.67 6.16 13.08
CA VAL A 300 2.06 6.92 14.25
C VAL A 300 3.58 7.01 14.33
N THR A 301 4.08 8.01 15.04
CA THR A 301 5.46 8.07 15.49
C THR A 301 5.51 7.92 17.00
N VAL A 302 6.53 7.24 17.50
CA VAL A 302 6.76 7.03 18.92
C VAL A 302 7.95 7.89 19.35
N ALA A 303 7.73 8.76 20.33
CA ALA A 303 8.77 9.62 20.86
C ALA A 303 9.85 8.84 21.66
N ASP A 304 10.95 9.51 21.96
CA ASP A 304 12.00 9.06 22.87
C ASP A 304 12.67 7.73 22.47
N GLN A 305 12.63 7.37 21.18
CA GLN A 305 13.19 6.11 20.66
C GLN A 305 12.59 4.85 21.33
N ARG A 306 11.36 4.96 21.83
CA ARG A 306 10.65 3.88 22.54
C ARG A 306 9.77 3.01 21.62
N ARG A 307 9.92 3.10 20.29
CA ARG A 307 9.10 2.36 19.34
C ARG A 307 9.03 0.86 19.65
N ASP A 308 10.17 0.21 19.88
CA ASP A 308 10.21 -1.24 20.11
C ASP A 308 9.57 -1.62 21.45
N ASP A 309 9.72 -0.79 22.50
CA ASP A 309 9.02 -0.99 23.78
C ASP A 309 7.51 -0.85 23.62
N VAL A 310 7.06 0.17 22.88
CA VAL A 310 5.63 0.37 22.58
C VAL A 310 5.07 -0.80 21.77
N GLN A 311 5.77 -1.23 20.72
CA GLN A 311 5.35 -2.35 19.89
C GLN A 311 5.23 -3.64 20.71
N ARG A 312 6.19 -3.94 21.57
CA ARG A 312 6.17 -5.10 22.47
C ARG A 312 4.99 -5.05 23.43
N ARG A 313 4.73 -3.92 24.09
CA ARG A 313 3.58 -3.76 24.99
C ARG A 313 2.24 -3.92 24.28
N LEU A 314 2.11 -3.36 23.10
CA LEU A 314 0.91 -3.54 22.26
C LEU A 314 0.71 -5.03 21.94
N PHE A 315 1.79 -5.75 21.62
CA PHE A 315 1.74 -7.18 21.33
C PHE A 315 1.28 -7.98 22.57
N GLU A 316 1.81 -7.67 23.77
CA GLU A 316 1.39 -8.27 25.05
C GLU A 316 -0.10 -8.04 25.35
N ASP A 317 -0.64 -6.87 24.92
CA ASP A 317 -2.07 -6.53 25.00
C ASP A 317 -2.91 -7.11 23.85
N GLY A 318 -2.32 -7.93 22.98
CA GLY A 318 -3.02 -8.59 21.88
C GLY A 318 -3.17 -7.70 20.63
N VAL A 319 -2.34 -6.68 20.47
CA VAL A 319 -2.33 -5.78 19.30
C VAL A 319 -1.02 -5.93 18.53
N LEU A 320 -1.11 -6.36 17.26
CA LEU A 320 0.04 -6.41 16.38
C LEU A 320 0.16 -5.09 15.59
N ALA A 321 0.97 -4.18 16.13
CA ALA A 321 1.42 -3.01 15.38
C ALA A 321 2.58 -3.38 14.45
N SER A 322 2.51 -2.95 13.21
CA SER A 322 3.52 -3.26 12.19
C SER A 322 4.59 -2.17 12.10
N THR A 323 5.82 -2.56 11.76
CA THR A 323 6.83 -1.64 11.22
C THR A 323 6.95 -1.86 9.72
N LEU A 324 7.51 -0.88 9.02
CA LEU A 324 7.81 -1.02 7.59
C LEU A 324 9.32 -1.12 7.32
N VAL A 325 10.13 -1.04 8.39
CA VAL A 325 11.59 -1.03 8.31
C VAL A 325 12.14 -2.23 7.55
N ASP A 326 11.62 -3.44 7.84
CA ASP A 326 12.09 -4.67 7.21
C ASP A 326 11.61 -4.85 5.77
N LYS A 327 10.59 -4.08 5.35
CA LYS A 327 9.99 -4.20 4.02
C LYS A 327 10.39 -3.08 3.07
N TRP A 328 10.94 -1.98 3.58
CA TRP A 328 11.16 -0.73 2.85
C TRP A 328 12.54 -0.15 3.14
N ASP A 329 13.56 -0.97 3.16
CA ASP A 329 14.97 -0.62 3.39
C ASP A 329 15.61 0.03 2.13
N PHE A 330 14.96 1.08 1.57
CA PHE A 330 15.40 1.66 0.29
C PHE A 330 15.77 3.14 0.34
N VAL A 331 16.14 3.63 1.50
CA VAL A 331 16.92 4.86 1.54
C VAL A 331 18.29 4.54 0.95
N PRO A 332 18.71 5.16 -0.18
CA PRO A 332 19.99 4.88 -0.79
C PRO A 332 21.11 5.12 0.22
N ARG A 333 21.82 4.07 0.64
CA ARG A 333 22.89 4.16 1.66
C ARG A 333 23.94 5.19 1.33
N GLN A 334 24.22 5.42 0.04
CA GLN A 334 25.17 6.43 -0.43
C GLN A 334 24.71 7.88 -0.19
N ARG A 335 23.45 8.10 0.21
CA ARG A 335 22.86 9.42 0.44
C ARG A 335 22.15 9.53 1.79
N GLU A 336 22.59 8.79 2.80
CA GLU A 336 21.97 8.74 4.13
C GLU A 336 21.77 10.14 4.76
N LEU A 337 22.73 11.03 4.61
CA LEU A 337 22.61 12.40 5.12
C LEU A 337 21.50 13.20 4.41
N HIS A 338 21.30 12.95 3.13
CA HIS A 338 20.22 13.58 2.36
C HIS A 338 18.84 13.14 2.84
N PHE A 339 18.71 11.88 3.30
CA PHE A 339 17.46 11.26 3.77
C PHE A 339 17.40 11.08 5.29
N ALA A 340 18.09 11.92 6.06
CA ALA A 340 18.16 11.78 7.51
C ALA A 340 16.80 11.86 8.22
N ALA A 341 15.88 12.70 7.73
CA ALA A 341 14.53 12.83 8.28
C ALA A 341 13.69 11.58 8.03
N GLU A 342 13.81 11.01 6.84
CA GLU A 342 13.09 9.80 6.44
C GLU A 342 13.61 8.57 7.21
N LEU A 343 14.92 8.49 7.45
CA LEU A 343 15.51 7.45 8.31
C LEU A 343 15.03 7.58 9.77
N ALA A 344 14.92 8.81 10.28
CA ALA A 344 14.38 9.06 11.60
C ALA A 344 12.90 8.62 11.68
N PHE A 345 12.10 8.93 10.65
CA PHE A 345 10.71 8.46 10.56
C PHE A 345 10.64 6.93 10.60
N LEU A 346 11.45 6.22 9.80
CA LEU A 346 11.47 4.75 9.77
C LEU A 346 11.79 4.15 11.14
N ARG A 347 12.73 4.76 11.89
CA ARG A 347 13.11 4.32 13.22
C ARG A 347 11.96 4.45 14.23
N ASP A 348 11.21 5.54 14.15
CA ASP A 348 10.23 5.92 15.17
C ASP A 348 8.78 5.54 14.79
N HIS A 349 8.57 5.01 13.58
CA HIS A 349 7.26 4.71 13.02
C HIS A 349 6.68 3.37 13.47
N LEU A 350 5.37 3.38 13.76
CA LEU A 350 4.50 2.19 13.83
C LEU A 350 3.24 2.41 12.98
N LEU A 351 2.67 1.33 12.51
CA LEU A 351 1.36 1.31 11.86
C LEU A 351 0.38 0.52 12.73
N LEU A 352 -0.58 1.24 13.31
CA LEU A 352 -1.62 0.63 14.14
C LEU A 352 -2.69 -0.02 13.27
N PRO A 353 -3.20 -1.21 13.64
CA PRO A 353 -4.18 -1.93 12.86
C PRO A 353 -5.54 -1.23 12.85
N VAL A 354 -6.10 -1.07 11.66
CA VAL A 354 -7.48 -0.68 11.42
C VAL A 354 -7.97 -1.47 10.21
N SER A 355 -9.05 -2.20 10.38
CA SER A 355 -9.63 -2.99 9.28
C SER A 355 -11.16 -3.01 9.34
N GLU A 356 -11.77 -3.42 8.25
CA GLU A 356 -13.20 -3.69 8.13
C GLU A 356 -13.66 -4.90 8.96
N PHE A 357 -12.73 -5.76 9.36
CA PHE A 357 -13.01 -6.97 10.15
C PHE A 357 -12.98 -6.70 11.67
N MET A 358 -12.59 -5.49 12.10
CA MET A 358 -12.61 -5.11 13.50
C MET A 358 -14.05 -4.89 13.97
N ALA A 359 -14.40 -5.48 15.12
CA ALA A 359 -15.59 -5.10 15.86
C ALA A 359 -15.35 -3.80 16.67
N ASP A 360 -16.41 -3.19 17.20
CA ASP A 360 -16.28 -2.01 18.06
C ASP A 360 -15.47 -2.28 19.33
N ASP A 361 -15.60 -3.49 19.89
CA ASP A 361 -14.85 -3.94 21.06
C ASP A 361 -13.35 -4.07 20.76
N ASP A 362 -12.99 -4.47 19.55
CA ASP A 362 -11.59 -4.52 19.11
C ASP A 362 -10.97 -3.12 19.04
N ALA A 363 -11.70 -2.16 18.51
CA ALA A 363 -11.25 -0.77 18.51
C ALA A 363 -11.12 -0.20 19.92
N THR A 364 -12.02 -0.56 20.84
CA THR A 364 -11.96 -0.19 22.25
C THR A 364 -10.73 -0.82 22.92
N ARG A 365 -10.47 -2.10 22.71
CA ARG A 365 -9.27 -2.80 23.23
C ARG A 365 -7.97 -2.16 22.76
N LEU A 366 -7.88 -1.78 21.48
CA LEU A 366 -6.73 -1.06 20.95
C LEU A 366 -6.55 0.29 21.65
N ILE A 367 -7.62 1.06 21.83
CA ILE A 367 -7.60 2.36 22.50
C ILE A 367 -7.16 2.22 23.95
N ASP A 368 -7.69 1.23 24.69
CA ASP A 368 -7.32 0.95 26.07
C ASP A 368 -5.84 0.55 26.19
N ALA A 369 -5.33 -0.25 25.25
CA ALA A 369 -3.90 -0.59 25.18
C ALA A 369 -3.03 0.67 25.01
N LEU A 370 -3.41 1.55 24.09
CA LEU A 370 -2.70 2.81 23.86
C LEU A 370 -2.75 3.77 25.06
N HIS A 371 -3.86 3.79 25.82
CA HIS A 371 -3.96 4.59 27.05
C HIS A 371 -3.07 4.09 28.20
N ARG A 372 -2.68 2.81 28.21
CA ARG A 372 -1.74 2.24 29.20
C ARG A 372 -0.27 2.51 28.86
N ILE A 373 0.01 3.07 27.69
CA ILE A 373 1.38 3.40 27.23
C ILE A 373 1.68 4.86 27.58
N HIS A 374 2.57 5.05 28.53
CA HIS A 374 3.01 6.37 29.03
C HIS A 374 4.52 6.53 28.96
#